data_f92ebe331a1ad55c50102d3167d06975
#
_entry.id   f92ebe331a1ad55c50102d3167d06975
#
_cell.length_a   1.000
_cell.length_b   1.000
_cell.length_c   1.000
_cell.angle_alpha   90.00
_cell.angle_beta   90.00
_cell.angle_gamma   90.00
#
_symmetry.space_group_name_H-M   'P 1'
#
loop_
_entity.id
_entity.type
_entity.pdbx_description
1 polymer ?
#
loop_
_entity_poly.entity_id
_entity_poly.type
_entity_poly.pdbx_seq_one_letter_code
_entity_poly.pdbx_strand_id
1 'polypeptide(L)'
;RHCYVIGQTGTGKTGLLKNMIIQDIKNGDGVAFVDPHGNDIEDILAAIPPERAKDVIYFDPAHTDRPMGLNMLEYDRTKPEMKTFVVDEVYGIFRKLYADVPEAFGPMFEQYYRNAVQLVVEDPDSGSTFVEIPRVFADTAFRNLKLSRCKNPIIVQFWRKIAEQAQGDPSL
;
A
#
# COMPACT_ATOMS: atom_id res chain seq x y z
N ARG A 1 24.54 1.63 2.88
CA ARG A 1 25.35 1.58 1.64
C ARG A 1 24.51 0.93 0.56
N HIS A 2 24.67 1.37 -0.70
CA HIS A 2 23.99 0.79 -1.85
C HIS A 2 25.01 0.01 -2.69
N CYS A 3 24.60 -1.14 -3.22
CA CYS A 3 25.39 -1.93 -4.16
C CYS A 3 24.60 -2.09 -5.46
N TYR A 4 25.23 -1.83 -6.59
CA TYR A 4 24.68 -2.03 -7.90
C TYR A 4 25.51 -3.06 -8.66
N VAL A 5 24.90 -4.18 -9.04
CA VAL A 5 25.56 -5.30 -9.72
C VAL A 5 25.22 -5.29 -11.18
N ILE A 6 26.23 -5.07 -12.04
CA ILE A 6 26.08 -5.02 -13.49
C ILE A 6 26.81 -6.20 -14.12
N GLY A 7 26.23 -6.77 -15.14
CA GLY A 7 26.83 -7.84 -15.95
C GLY A 7 25.85 -8.36 -17.00
N GLN A 8 26.37 -9.10 -17.96
CA GLN A 8 25.56 -9.76 -18.98
C GLN A 8 24.66 -10.85 -18.36
N THR A 9 23.62 -11.26 -19.08
CA THR A 9 22.80 -12.42 -18.69
C THR A 9 23.69 -13.66 -18.59
N GLY A 10 23.47 -14.48 -17.55
CA GLY A 10 24.26 -15.70 -17.33
C GLY A 10 25.59 -15.51 -16.58
N THR A 11 26.00 -14.28 -16.22
CA THR A 11 27.27 -14.03 -15.51
C THR A 11 27.22 -14.25 -13.99
N GLY A 12 26.12 -14.78 -13.47
CA GLY A 12 26.02 -15.13 -12.06
C GLY A 12 25.57 -14.00 -11.11
N LYS A 13 25.04 -12.87 -11.63
CA LYS A 13 24.54 -11.73 -10.82
C LYS A 13 23.55 -12.20 -9.75
N THR A 14 22.54 -12.95 -10.16
CA THR A 14 21.52 -13.48 -9.24
C THR A 14 22.11 -14.46 -8.24
N GLY A 15 23.05 -15.32 -8.67
CA GLY A 15 23.76 -16.21 -7.78
C GLY A 15 24.56 -15.50 -6.69
N LEU A 16 25.20 -14.37 -7.04
CA LEU A 16 25.86 -13.50 -6.06
C LEU A 16 24.87 -12.94 -5.05
N LEU A 17 23.75 -12.37 -5.53
CA LEU A 17 22.71 -11.81 -4.66
C LEU A 17 22.11 -12.88 -3.74
N LYS A 18 21.78 -14.06 -4.27
CA LYS A 18 21.26 -15.18 -3.46
C LYS A 18 22.24 -15.59 -2.36
N ASN A 19 23.53 -15.69 -2.67
CA ASN A 19 24.54 -16.01 -1.67
C ASN A 19 24.65 -14.96 -0.56
N MET A 20 24.60 -13.68 -0.90
CA MET A 20 24.60 -12.59 0.08
C MET A 20 23.35 -12.68 0.99
N ILE A 21 22.18 -12.83 0.41
CA ILE A 21 20.90 -12.97 1.13
C ILE A 21 20.95 -14.17 2.10
N ILE A 22 21.39 -15.32 1.63
CA ILE A 22 21.49 -16.54 2.45
C ILE A 22 22.46 -16.35 3.61
N GLN A 23 23.56 -15.63 3.40
CA GLN A 23 24.51 -15.32 4.47
C GLN A 23 23.86 -14.39 5.52
N ASP A 24 23.20 -13.33 5.09
CA ASP A 24 22.52 -12.40 5.99
C ASP A 24 21.45 -13.12 6.82
N ILE A 25 20.62 -13.98 6.19
CA ILE A 25 19.64 -14.81 6.89
C ILE A 25 20.29 -15.70 7.94
N LYS A 26 21.40 -16.39 7.61
CA LYS A 26 22.13 -17.28 8.53
C LYS A 26 22.79 -16.51 9.68
N ASN A 27 23.20 -15.27 9.44
CA ASN A 27 23.76 -14.39 10.46
C ASN A 27 22.69 -13.80 11.40
N GLY A 28 21.41 -14.00 11.10
CA GLY A 28 20.30 -13.47 11.91
C GLY A 28 19.78 -12.11 11.46
N ASP A 29 20.27 -11.59 10.35
CA ASP A 29 19.84 -10.30 9.80
C ASP A 29 18.47 -10.39 9.13
N GLY A 30 17.77 -9.26 9.05
CA GLY A 30 16.53 -9.11 8.28
C GLY A 30 16.82 -8.84 6.82
N VAL A 31 16.10 -9.52 5.92
CA VAL A 31 16.25 -9.38 4.46
C VAL A 31 14.90 -9.16 3.81
N ALA A 32 14.84 -8.25 2.84
CA ALA A 32 13.72 -8.14 1.90
C ALA A 32 14.25 -8.41 0.49
N PHE A 33 13.64 -9.38 -0.18
CA PHE A 33 13.96 -9.72 -1.56
C PHE A 33 12.73 -9.58 -2.44
N VAL A 34 12.87 -8.83 -3.53
CA VAL A 34 11.81 -8.62 -4.53
C VAL A 34 12.27 -9.24 -5.85
N ASP A 35 11.57 -10.28 -6.28
CA ASP A 35 11.83 -10.96 -7.55
C ASP A 35 10.62 -10.84 -8.48
N PRO A 36 10.67 -9.96 -9.50
CA PRO A 36 9.57 -9.79 -10.46
C PRO A 36 9.28 -11.04 -11.29
N HIS A 37 10.20 -11.97 -11.37
CA HIS A 37 10.09 -13.18 -12.19
C HIS A 37 9.74 -14.43 -11.38
N GLY A 38 9.94 -14.41 -10.05
CA GLY A 38 9.59 -15.49 -9.13
C GLY A 38 10.50 -16.72 -9.15
N ASN A 39 11.50 -16.78 -10.04
CA ASN A 39 12.29 -17.98 -10.26
C ASN A 39 13.37 -18.24 -9.19
N ASP A 40 13.78 -17.21 -8.46
CA ASP A 40 14.91 -17.28 -7.53
C ASP A 40 14.49 -17.41 -6.07
N ILE A 41 13.23 -17.18 -5.76
CA ILE A 41 12.67 -17.21 -4.40
C ILE A 41 12.72 -18.61 -3.81
N GLU A 42 12.39 -19.65 -4.59
CA GLU A 42 12.38 -21.04 -4.11
C GLU A 42 13.74 -21.50 -3.58
N ASP A 43 14.83 -21.13 -4.27
CA ASP A 43 16.17 -21.43 -3.82
C ASP A 43 16.53 -20.78 -2.49
N ILE A 44 16.07 -19.53 -2.29
CA ILE A 44 16.27 -18.81 -1.03
C ILE A 44 15.45 -19.45 0.08
N LEU A 45 14.17 -19.76 -0.17
CA LEU A 45 13.30 -20.42 0.80
C LEU A 45 13.86 -21.77 1.25
N ALA A 46 14.40 -22.57 0.31
CA ALA A 46 15.01 -23.85 0.61
C ALA A 46 16.29 -23.74 1.47
N ALA A 47 16.95 -22.58 1.43
CA ALA A 47 18.17 -22.32 2.19
C ALA A 47 17.94 -21.70 3.58
N ILE A 48 16.68 -21.39 3.92
CA ILE A 48 16.34 -20.78 5.22
C ILE A 48 16.48 -21.82 6.34
N PRO A 49 17.19 -21.50 7.41
CA PRO A 49 17.30 -22.39 8.58
C PRO A 49 15.90 -22.66 9.19
N PRO A 50 15.59 -23.89 9.61
CA PRO A 50 14.27 -24.26 10.16
C PRO A 50 13.81 -23.36 11.33
N GLU A 51 14.74 -22.93 12.17
CA GLU A 51 14.47 -22.02 13.30
C GLU A 51 14.03 -20.63 12.87
N ARG A 52 14.36 -20.21 11.63
CA ARG A 52 13.97 -18.94 11.03
C ARG A 52 12.69 -19.03 10.17
N ALA A 53 12.17 -20.24 9.96
CA ALA A 53 10.97 -20.43 9.11
C ALA A 53 9.75 -19.61 9.57
N LYS A 54 9.61 -19.43 10.88
CA LYS A 54 8.52 -18.61 11.48
C LYS A 54 8.62 -17.12 11.20
N ASP A 55 9.81 -16.64 10.81
CA ASP A 55 10.08 -15.22 10.53
C ASP A 55 9.88 -14.88 9.05
N VAL A 56 9.55 -15.88 8.22
CA VAL A 56 9.41 -15.72 6.77
C VAL A 56 8.04 -15.17 6.43
N ILE A 57 8.03 -14.09 5.66
CA ILE A 57 6.84 -13.57 5.00
C ILE A 57 7.05 -13.79 3.50
N TYR A 58 6.29 -14.73 2.92
CA TYR A 58 6.31 -14.98 1.48
C TYR A 58 5.04 -14.40 0.85
N PHE A 59 5.23 -13.40 -0.01
CA PHE A 59 4.15 -12.74 -0.73
C PHE A 59 4.22 -13.06 -2.21
N ASP A 60 3.25 -13.84 -2.69
CA ASP A 60 3.08 -14.16 -4.10
C ASP A 60 1.65 -13.78 -4.54
N PRO A 61 1.49 -12.70 -5.32
CA PRO A 61 0.18 -12.26 -5.80
C PRO A 61 -0.52 -13.28 -6.72
N ALA A 62 0.24 -14.19 -7.34
CA ALA A 62 -0.30 -15.23 -8.21
C ALA A 62 -0.87 -16.43 -7.45
N HIS A 63 -0.56 -16.55 -6.16
CA HIS A 63 -1.01 -17.66 -5.33
C HIS A 63 -2.44 -17.41 -4.81
N THR A 64 -3.42 -17.81 -5.61
CA THR A 64 -4.85 -17.53 -5.35
C THR A 64 -5.47 -18.41 -4.28
N ASP A 65 -4.91 -19.62 -4.02
CA ASP A 65 -5.44 -20.55 -3.01
C ASP A 65 -5.26 -20.07 -1.57
N ARG A 66 -4.24 -19.25 -1.34
CA ARG A 66 -3.95 -18.64 -0.04
C ARG A 66 -3.52 -17.18 -0.24
N PRO A 67 -4.44 -16.30 -0.62
CA PRO A 67 -4.10 -14.91 -0.86
C PRO A 67 -3.68 -14.24 0.45
N MET A 68 -2.54 -13.59 0.43
CA MET A 68 -2.10 -12.74 1.54
C MET A 68 -2.67 -11.34 1.34
N GLY A 69 -3.46 -10.86 2.31
CA GLY A 69 -3.96 -9.51 2.32
C GLY A 69 -2.84 -8.51 2.67
N LEU A 70 -2.63 -7.54 1.79
CA LEU A 70 -1.77 -6.39 2.07
C LEU A 70 -2.63 -5.14 2.20
N ASN A 71 -2.74 -4.61 3.41
CA ASN A 71 -3.44 -3.35 3.63
C ASN A 71 -2.48 -2.17 3.46
N MET A 72 -2.53 -1.52 2.31
CA MET A 72 -1.68 -0.35 2.01
C MET A 72 -2.05 0.89 2.84
N LEU A 73 -3.17 0.88 3.55
CA LEU A 73 -3.62 1.97 4.42
C LEU A 73 -3.30 1.70 5.90
N GLU A 74 -2.61 0.60 6.21
CA GLU A 74 -2.19 0.30 7.57
C GLU A 74 -1.05 1.22 8.01
N TYR A 75 -1.13 1.72 9.24
CA TYR A 75 -0.11 2.57 9.84
C TYR A 75 0.03 2.30 11.33
N ASP A 76 1.17 2.70 11.90
CA ASP A 76 1.42 2.65 13.33
C ASP A 76 0.54 3.68 14.06
N ARG A 77 -0.49 3.20 14.75
CA ARG A 77 -1.48 4.03 15.48
C ARG A 77 -0.87 4.86 16.60
N THR A 78 0.33 4.51 17.07
CA THR A 78 1.06 5.29 18.09
C THR A 78 1.67 6.56 17.51
N LYS A 79 1.70 6.68 16.15
CA LYS A 79 2.29 7.78 15.41
C LYS A 79 1.23 8.43 14.50
N PRO A 80 0.46 9.40 15.01
CA PRO A 80 -0.63 10.04 14.26
C PRO A 80 -0.21 10.66 12.91
N GLU A 81 1.04 11.13 12.82
CA GLU A 81 1.63 11.68 11.60
C GLU A 81 1.71 10.68 10.45
N MET A 82 1.76 9.38 10.74
CA MET A 82 1.80 8.33 9.74
C MET A 82 0.54 8.27 8.87
N LYS A 83 -0.60 8.78 9.34
CA LYS A 83 -1.81 8.88 8.53
C LYS A 83 -1.59 9.69 7.26
N THR A 84 -1.05 10.91 7.42
CA THR A 84 -0.78 11.80 6.29
C THR A 84 0.27 11.18 5.36
N PHE A 85 1.31 10.60 5.94
CA PHE A 85 2.35 9.91 5.17
C PHE A 85 1.77 8.80 4.30
N VAL A 86 0.93 7.91 4.86
CA VAL A 86 0.30 6.83 4.10
C VAL A 86 -0.57 7.36 2.96
N VAL A 87 -1.37 8.41 3.21
CA VAL A 87 -2.20 9.04 2.18
C VAL A 87 -1.35 9.59 1.03
N ASP A 88 -0.23 10.25 1.36
CA ASP A 88 0.68 10.86 0.38
C ASP A 88 1.43 9.79 -0.43
N GLU A 89 1.95 8.75 0.21
CA GLU A 89 2.67 7.67 -0.45
C GLU A 89 1.78 6.91 -1.43
N VAL A 90 0.58 6.56 -1.01
CA VAL A 90 -0.36 5.85 -1.87
C VAL A 90 -0.80 6.72 -3.04
N TYR A 91 -1.06 8.01 -2.83
CA TYR A 91 -1.32 8.95 -3.92
C TYR A 91 -0.13 9.02 -4.89
N GLY A 92 1.09 9.07 -4.36
CA GLY A 92 2.33 9.04 -5.15
C GLY A 92 2.48 7.78 -6.00
N ILE A 93 2.09 6.62 -5.49
CA ILE A 93 2.09 5.35 -6.23
C ILE A 93 1.14 5.45 -7.43
N PHE A 94 -0.11 5.91 -7.22
CA PHE A 94 -1.07 6.07 -8.31
C PHE A 94 -0.58 7.06 -9.37
N ARG A 95 -0.04 8.19 -8.97
CA ARG A 95 0.53 9.15 -9.93
C ARG A 95 1.64 8.57 -10.79
N LYS A 96 2.45 7.66 -10.23
CA LYS A 96 3.50 6.96 -10.98
C LYS A 96 2.93 5.91 -11.92
N LEU A 97 1.95 5.13 -11.46
CA LEU A 97 1.31 4.08 -12.26
C LEU A 97 0.56 4.63 -13.48
N TYR A 98 -0.01 5.83 -13.36
CA TYR A 98 -0.80 6.50 -14.40
C TYR A 98 -0.12 7.76 -14.93
N ALA A 99 1.22 7.77 -14.96
CA ALA A 99 1.98 8.92 -15.42
C ALA A 99 1.70 9.29 -16.89
N ASP A 100 1.25 8.32 -17.69
CA ASP A 100 0.90 8.51 -19.11
C ASP A 100 -0.50 9.15 -19.30
N VAL A 101 -1.27 9.34 -18.23
CA VAL A 101 -2.63 9.95 -18.26
C VAL A 101 -2.73 11.04 -17.18
N PRO A 102 -1.90 12.10 -17.27
CA PRO A 102 -1.80 13.11 -16.21
C PRO A 102 -3.11 13.90 -15.99
N GLU A 103 -3.95 14.04 -17.02
CA GLU A 103 -5.25 14.69 -16.94
C GLU A 103 -6.25 13.99 -16.01
N ALA A 104 -6.08 12.69 -15.75
CA ALA A 104 -6.90 11.96 -14.79
C ALA A 104 -6.63 12.38 -13.34
N PHE A 105 -5.50 13.02 -13.07
CA PHE A 105 -5.04 13.43 -11.74
C PHE A 105 -5.10 14.95 -11.55
N GLY A 106 -6.20 15.55 -11.97
CA GLY A 106 -6.45 16.97 -11.76
C GLY A 106 -6.67 17.32 -10.27
N PRO A 107 -6.67 18.63 -9.93
CA PRO A 107 -6.84 19.11 -8.54
C PRO A 107 -8.11 18.59 -7.85
N MET A 108 -9.20 18.43 -8.62
CA MET A 108 -10.45 17.88 -8.11
C MET A 108 -10.29 16.42 -7.68
N PHE A 109 -9.70 15.59 -8.53
CA PHE A 109 -9.42 14.19 -8.19
C PHE A 109 -8.56 14.09 -6.93
N GLU A 110 -7.45 14.86 -6.85
CA GLU A 110 -6.58 14.85 -5.69
C GLU A 110 -7.34 15.22 -4.42
N GLN A 111 -8.16 16.25 -4.47
CA GLN A 111 -8.94 16.71 -3.32
C GLN A 111 -9.91 15.63 -2.83
N TYR A 112 -10.69 15.03 -3.73
CA TYR A 112 -11.64 13.98 -3.38
C TYR A 112 -10.94 12.72 -2.89
N TYR A 113 -9.88 12.29 -3.59
CA TYR A 113 -9.08 11.15 -3.20
C TYR A 113 -8.52 11.30 -1.78
N ARG A 114 -7.82 12.40 -1.52
CA ARG A 114 -7.20 12.64 -0.20
C ARG A 114 -8.22 12.65 0.92
N ASN A 115 -9.35 13.32 0.73
CA ASN A 115 -10.41 13.36 1.74
C ASN A 115 -11.09 12.00 1.93
N ALA A 116 -11.24 11.19 0.87
CA ALA A 116 -11.79 9.85 0.99
C ALA A 116 -10.86 8.91 1.74
N VAL A 117 -9.57 8.88 1.36
CA VAL A 117 -8.58 8.03 2.04
C VAL A 117 -8.42 8.45 3.50
N GLN A 118 -8.31 9.74 3.79
CA GLN A 118 -8.23 10.23 5.16
C GLN A 118 -9.45 9.84 5.99
N LEU A 119 -10.67 9.94 5.42
CA LEU A 119 -11.89 9.52 6.12
C LEU A 119 -11.88 8.02 6.43
N VAL A 120 -11.38 7.20 5.50
CA VAL A 120 -11.26 5.75 5.70
C VAL A 120 -10.27 5.42 6.83
N VAL A 121 -9.08 6.05 6.85
CA VAL A 121 -8.02 5.76 7.83
C VAL A 121 -8.27 6.37 9.22
N GLU A 122 -9.19 7.34 9.35
CA GLU A 122 -9.52 7.94 10.65
C GLU A 122 -10.17 6.95 11.63
N ASP A 123 -10.93 5.97 11.12
CA ASP A 123 -11.54 4.92 11.93
C ASP A 123 -11.16 3.54 11.37
N PRO A 124 -9.99 3.03 11.72
CA PRO A 124 -9.51 1.75 11.20
C PRO A 124 -10.34 0.55 11.68
N ASP A 125 -11.08 0.68 12.78
CA ASP A 125 -11.84 -0.43 13.36
C ASP A 125 -13.13 -0.76 12.60
N SER A 126 -13.64 0.17 11.77
CA SER A 126 -14.81 -0.06 10.90
C SER A 126 -14.47 -0.40 9.45
N GLY A 127 -13.27 -0.92 9.20
CA GLY A 127 -12.72 -1.17 7.88
C GLY A 127 -11.89 0.03 7.37
N SER A 128 -10.67 -0.25 7.02
CA SER A 128 -9.71 0.77 6.57
C SER A 128 -8.78 0.16 5.53
N THR A 129 -9.38 -0.30 4.44
CA THR A 129 -8.65 -0.83 3.30
C THR A 129 -9.00 -0.04 2.03
N PHE A 130 -8.32 -0.34 0.95
CA PHE A 130 -8.59 0.29 -0.35
C PHE A 130 -10.01 0.07 -0.86
N VAL A 131 -10.61 -1.07 -0.50
CA VAL A 131 -11.96 -1.45 -0.95
C VAL A 131 -13.03 -0.48 -0.41
N GLU A 132 -12.79 0.13 0.74
CA GLU A 132 -13.70 1.10 1.34
C GLU A 132 -13.69 2.48 0.67
N ILE A 133 -12.65 2.82 -0.10
CA ILE A 133 -12.56 4.14 -0.75
C ILE A 133 -13.73 4.38 -1.72
N PRO A 134 -14.00 3.50 -2.71
CA PRO A 134 -15.19 3.65 -3.55
C PRO A 134 -16.51 3.66 -2.75
N ARG A 135 -16.56 2.91 -1.66
CA ARG A 135 -17.73 2.83 -0.81
C ARG A 135 -18.05 4.17 -0.12
N VAL A 136 -17.04 4.96 0.22
CA VAL A 136 -17.25 6.31 0.76
C VAL A 136 -18.07 7.18 -0.21
N PHE A 137 -17.88 7.01 -1.52
CA PHE A 137 -18.62 7.75 -2.54
C PHE A 137 -20.03 7.19 -2.77
N ALA A 138 -20.15 5.87 -2.85
CA ALA A 138 -21.39 5.20 -3.27
C ALA A 138 -22.38 4.94 -2.12
N ASP A 139 -21.90 4.71 -0.90
CA ASP A 139 -22.70 4.29 0.27
C ASP A 139 -22.79 5.43 1.29
N THR A 140 -23.89 6.15 1.26
CA THR A 140 -24.15 7.27 2.19
C THR A 140 -24.20 6.82 3.65
N ALA A 141 -24.72 5.62 3.94
CA ALA A 141 -24.80 5.11 5.30
C ALA A 141 -23.38 4.81 5.84
N PHE A 142 -22.54 4.18 5.03
CA PHE A 142 -21.14 3.94 5.38
C PHE A 142 -20.37 5.26 5.56
N ARG A 143 -20.53 6.20 4.65
CA ARG A 143 -19.91 7.53 4.75
C ARG A 143 -20.31 8.23 6.05
N ASN A 144 -21.60 8.23 6.39
CA ASN A 144 -22.08 8.84 7.63
C ASN A 144 -21.56 8.14 8.88
N LEU A 145 -21.44 6.82 8.86
CA LEU A 145 -20.78 6.07 9.93
C LEU A 145 -19.34 6.53 10.14
N LYS A 146 -18.56 6.59 9.08
CA LYS A 146 -17.18 7.08 9.13
C LYS A 146 -17.10 8.53 9.63
N LEU A 147 -17.96 9.40 9.13
CA LEU A 147 -18.02 10.82 9.54
C LEU A 147 -18.38 10.98 11.03
N SER A 148 -19.24 10.13 11.58
CA SER A 148 -19.60 10.18 13.00
C SER A 148 -18.42 9.85 13.92
N ARG A 149 -17.43 9.14 13.43
CA ARG A 149 -16.23 8.71 14.16
C ARG A 149 -14.98 9.53 13.81
N CYS A 150 -15.05 10.33 12.75
CA CYS A 150 -13.96 11.17 12.30
C CYS A 150 -13.74 12.35 13.26
N LYS A 151 -12.53 12.48 13.77
CA LYS A 151 -12.12 13.56 14.69
C LYS A 151 -11.55 14.79 13.95
N ASN A 152 -11.23 14.66 12.64
CA ASN A 152 -10.66 15.74 11.86
C ASN A 152 -11.78 16.65 11.32
N PRO A 153 -11.89 17.91 11.79
CA PRO A 153 -12.99 18.79 11.39
C PRO A 153 -12.92 19.20 9.92
N ILE A 154 -11.72 19.21 9.33
CA ILE A 154 -11.54 19.59 7.90
C ILE A 154 -12.19 18.53 7.02
N ILE A 155 -11.94 17.24 7.30
CA ILE A 155 -12.54 16.12 6.57
C ILE A 155 -14.05 16.13 6.71
N VAL A 156 -14.54 16.30 7.94
CA VAL A 156 -15.98 16.38 8.21
C VAL A 156 -16.64 17.53 7.45
N GLN A 157 -15.99 18.71 7.43
CA GLN A 157 -16.49 19.85 6.70
C GLN A 157 -16.53 19.64 5.19
N PHE A 158 -15.48 19.02 4.63
CA PHE A 158 -15.42 18.66 3.21
C PHE A 158 -16.62 17.79 2.81
N TRP A 159 -16.82 16.69 3.52
CA TRP A 159 -17.88 15.73 3.16
C TRP A 159 -19.29 16.25 3.39
N ARG A 160 -19.52 17.07 4.42
CA ARG A 160 -20.84 17.63 4.70
C ARG A 160 -21.23 18.81 3.83
N LYS A 161 -20.28 19.65 3.43
CA LYS A 161 -20.57 20.90 2.73
C LYS A 161 -20.24 20.87 1.24
N ILE A 162 -19.14 20.24 0.87
CA ILE A 162 -18.61 20.30 -0.50
C ILE A 162 -19.05 19.07 -1.30
N ALA A 163 -18.81 17.87 -0.77
CA ALA A 163 -19.13 16.65 -1.50
C ALA A 163 -20.63 16.41 -1.68
N GLU A 164 -21.46 16.81 -0.70
CA GLU A 164 -22.93 16.70 -0.83
C GLU A 164 -23.50 17.69 -1.86
N GLN A 165 -22.91 18.89 -1.97
CA GLN A 165 -23.31 19.86 -2.99
C GLN A 165 -22.94 19.39 -4.40
N ALA A 166 -21.77 18.78 -4.57
CA ALA A 166 -21.32 18.27 -5.85
C ALA A 166 -22.15 17.08 -6.37
N GLN A 167 -22.75 16.28 -5.49
CA GLN A 167 -23.63 15.17 -5.90
C GLN A 167 -24.93 15.63 -6.57
N GLY A 168 -25.30 16.91 -6.46
CA GLY A 168 -26.42 17.51 -7.16
C GLY A 168 -26.10 18.08 -8.54
N ASP A 169 -24.83 18.10 -8.94
CA ASP A 169 -24.36 18.63 -10.21
C ASP A 169 -24.00 17.51 -11.18
N PRO A 170 -24.80 17.32 -12.27
CA PRO A 170 -24.53 16.27 -13.25
C PRO A 170 -23.26 16.51 -14.10
N SER A 171 -22.54 17.62 -13.91
CA SER A 171 -21.28 17.94 -14.58
C SER A 171 -20.03 17.51 -13.80
N LEU A 172 -20.19 16.93 -12.61
CA LEU A 172 -19.17 16.37 -11.74
C LEU A 172 -19.36 14.88 -11.59
#